data_19df6b8007639740f8b6a6c7378fa5d5
#
_entry.id   19df6b8007639740f8b6a6c7378fa5d5
#
_cell.length_a   1.000
_cell.length_b   1.000
_cell.length_c   1.000
_cell.angle_alpha   90.00
_cell.angle_beta   90.00
_cell.angle_gamma   90.00
#
_symmetry.space_group_name_H-M   'P 1'
#
loop_
_entity.id
_entity.type
_entity.pdbx_description
1 polymer ?
#
loop_
_entity_poly.entity_id
_entity_poly.type
_entity_poly.pdbx_seq_one_letter_code
_entity_poly.pdbx_strand_id
1 'polypeptide(L)'
;MCIRDRWEGAAMIRTKGEAGTGNVVAAMRHARLLQAEIAAVQASSNLEPIASKIVDKFFVLDEEAKENLGESAGYNAFQKSRTEIETEILDILAEIKKLGRLPVVTFTAGGIATPADAALMMQFGMDGIFVGSGIFKSDDPDTMAKAVVEATAHFDDPELVGNISKGLGNAMAGLEESQLETKMASRGH
;
A
#
# COMPACT_ATOMS: atom_id res chain seq x y z
N MET A 1 -2.54 6.32 -7.88
CA MET A 1 -3.43 5.15 -7.70
C MET A 1 -4.18 5.23 -6.38
N CYS A 2 -3.52 5.30 -5.23
CA CYS A 2 -4.20 5.38 -3.93
C CYS A 2 -5.13 6.60 -3.74
N ILE A 3 -4.83 7.73 -4.39
CA ILE A 3 -5.69 8.92 -4.37
C ILE A 3 -7.01 8.64 -5.08
N ARG A 4 -6.96 7.95 -6.24
CA ARG A 4 -8.15 7.49 -6.94
C ARG A 4 -8.95 6.49 -6.10
N ASP A 5 -8.29 5.51 -5.52
CA ASP A 5 -8.95 4.50 -4.67
C ASP A 5 -9.69 5.18 -3.49
N ARG A 6 -9.10 6.25 -2.91
CA ARG A 6 -9.77 7.07 -1.89
C ARG A 6 -10.99 7.80 -2.45
N TRP A 7 -10.91 8.36 -3.66
CA TRP A 7 -12.04 8.99 -4.33
C TRP A 7 -13.17 7.99 -4.59
N GLU A 8 -12.84 6.76 -4.98
CA GLU A 8 -13.80 5.66 -5.16
C GLU A 8 -14.44 5.16 -3.85
N GLY A 9 -14.07 5.73 -2.71
CA GLY A 9 -14.66 5.46 -1.39
C GLY A 9 -13.86 4.53 -0.48
N ALA A 10 -12.61 4.18 -0.83
CA ALA A 10 -11.77 3.39 0.05
C ALA A 10 -11.57 4.08 1.40
N ALA A 11 -11.94 3.40 2.49
CA ALA A 11 -11.75 3.86 3.87
C ALA A 11 -10.41 3.40 4.46
N MET A 12 -9.74 2.48 3.79
CA MET A 12 -8.40 1.99 4.12
C MET A 12 -7.67 1.63 2.83
N ILE A 13 -6.38 1.93 2.78
CA ILE A 13 -5.48 1.51 1.70
C ILE A 13 -4.48 0.50 2.25
N ARG A 14 -4.11 -0.47 1.45
CA ARG A 14 -2.99 -1.36 1.75
C ARG A 14 -1.99 -1.39 0.61
N THR A 15 -0.72 -1.65 0.91
CA THR A 15 0.31 -1.81 -0.13
C THR A 15 0.03 -3.02 -1.02
N LYS A 16 0.49 -2.94 -2.25
CA LYS A 16 0.45 -4.03 -3.24
C LYS A 16 1.72 -4.86 -3.12
N GLY A 17 1.82 -5.69 -2.06
CA GLY A 17 2.92 -6.62 -1.87
C GLY A 17 2.51 -8.06 -2.22
N GLU A 18 3.49 -8.91 -2.51
CA GLU A 18 3.24 -10.32 -2.81
C GLU A 18 3.12 -11.12 -1.50
N ALA A 19 1.90 -11.53 -1.19
CA ALA A 19 1.62 -12.33 0.00
C ALA A 19 2.21 -13.74 -0.12
N GLY A 20 2.73 -14.28 0.98
CA GLY A 20 3.27 -15.64 1.02
C GLY A 20 4.71 -15.78 0.56
N THR A 21 5.39 -14.67 0.24
CA THR A 21 6.79 -14.69 -0.24
C THR A 21 7.84 -14.56 0.87
N GLY A 22 7.48 -13.98 2.04
CA GLY A 22 8.51 -13.57 3.01
C GLY A 22 9.48 -12.52 2.47
N ASN A 23 9.10 -11.80 1.40
CA ASN A 23 9.92 -10.78 0.74
C ASN A 23 9.14 -9.47 0.65
N VAL A 24 9.56 -8.49 1.44
CA VAL A 24 8.88 -7.20 1.63
C VAL A 24 9.13 -6.19 0.48
N VAL A 25 10.00 -6.52 -0.47
CA VAL A 25 10.47 -5.59 -1.52
C VAL A 25 9.32 -5.01 -2.35
N ALA A 26 8.32 -5.81 -2.74
CA ALA A 26 7.19 -5.33 -3.51
C ALA A 26 6.33 -4.33 -2.71
N ALA A 27 6.05 -4.63 -1.44
CA ALA A 27 5.34 -3.72 -0.53
C ALA A 27 6.12 -2.42 -0.31
N MET A 28 7.45 -2.51 -0.16
CA MET A 28 8.35 -1.38 -0.01
C MET A 28 8.34 -0.46 -1.24
N ARG A 29 8.38 -1.03 -2.44
CA ARG A 29 8.30 -0.24 -3.69
C ARG A 29 6.99 0.54 -3.76
N HIS A 30 5.89 -0.08 -3.39
CA HIS A 30 4.59 0.59 -3.37
C HIS A 30 4.53 1.70 -2.31
N ALA A 31 5.02 1.44 -1.08
CA ALA A 31 5.09 2.45 -0.02
C ALA A 31 5.94 3.66 -0.45
N ARG A 32 7.10 3.43 -1.07
CA ARG A 32 7.95 4.51 -1.62
C ARG A 32 7.24 5.33 -2.69
N LEU A 33 6.52 4.67 -3.60
CA LEU A 33 5.77 5.38 -4.64
C LEU A 33 4.68 6.24 -4.01
N LEU A 34 3.94 5.72 -3.04
CA LEU A 34 2.92 6.48 -2.32
C LEU A 34 3.50 7.70 -1.62
N GLN A 35 4.61 7.55 -0.89
CA GLN A 35 5.26 8.68 -0.22
C GLN A 35 5.78 9.72 -1.22
N ALA A 36 6.31 9.29 -2.36
CA ALA A 36 6.73 10.21 -3.42
C ALA A 36 5.54 10.99 -4.03
N GLU A 37 4.39 10.33 -4.23
CA GLU A 37 3.17 11.00 -4.70
C GLU A 37 2.66 12.02 -3.67
N ILE A 38 2.66 11.70 -2.37
CA ILE A 38 2.28 12.63 -1.28
C ILE A 38 3.24 13.83 -1.25
N ALA A 39 4.55 13.58 -1.31
CA ALA A 39 5.55 14.65 -1.33
C ALA A 39 5.39 15.58 -2.55
N ALA A 40 5.06 15.04 -3.71
CA ALA A 40 4.78 15.83 -4.91
C ALA A 40 3.54 16.72 -4.74
N VAL A 41 2.48 16.21 -4.11
CA VAL A 41 1.29 16.99 -3.77
C VAL A 41 1.62 18.13 -2.80
N GLN A 42 2.40 17.84 -1.75
CA GLN A 42 2.82 18.86 -0.78
C GLN A 42 3.67 19.97 -1.38
N ALA A 43 4.59 19.61 -2.27
CA ALA A 43 5.50 20.56 -2.93
C ALA A 43 4.82 21.41 -4.03
N SER A 44 3.68 20.98 -4.56
CA SER A 44 3.01 21.65 -5.67
C SER A 44 2.35 22.96 -5.23
N SER A 45 2.56 24.02 -5.98
CA SER A 45 1.83 25.31 -5.83
C SER A 45 0.46 25.28 -6.51
N ASN A 46 0.27 24.41 -7.51
CA ASN A 46 -0.98 24.22 -8.24
C ASN A 46 -1.33 22.73 -8.32
N LEU A 47 -2.49 22.34 -7.82
CA LEU A 47 -2.95 20.93 -7.77
C LEU A 47 -3.72 20.52 -9.04
N GLU A 48 -4.20 21.45 -9.85
CA GLU A 48 -4.99 21.15 -11.06
C GLU A 48 -4.29 20.19 -12.03
N PRO A 49 -2.98 20.35 -12.37
CA PRO A 49 -2.31 19.41 -13.26
C PRO A 49 -2.20 18.01 -12.69
N ILE A 50 -2.13 17.89 -11.34
CA ILE A 50 -2.09 16.59 -10.68
C ILE A 50 -3.47 15.93 -10.74
N ALA A 51 -4.53 16.68 -10.45
CA ALA A 51 -5.91 16.20 -10.53
C ALA A 51 -6.24 15.75 -11.95
N SER A 52 -5.98 16.60 -12.95
CA SER A 52 -6.24 16.31 -14.36
C SER A 52 -5.54 15.01 -14.79
N LYS A 53 -4.27 14.80 -14.42
CA LYS A 53 -3.53 13.56 -14.73
C LYS A 53 -4.13 12.32 -14.08
N ILE A 54 -4.69 12.43 -12.87
CA ILE A 54 -5.36 11.31 -12.18
C ILE A 54 -6.65 10.98 -12.93
N VAL A 55 -7.42 11.99 -13.30
CA VAL A 55 -8.68 11.85 -14.04
C VAL A 55 -8.45 11.29 -15.44
N ASP A 56 -7.40 11.72 -16.15
CA ASP A 56 -7.03 11.16 -17.44
C ASP A 56 -6.80 9.65 -17.36
N LYS A 57 -6.02 9.21 -16.38
CA LYS A 57 -5.76 7.78 -16.15
C LYS A 57 -7.03 7.02 -15.78
N PHE A 58 -7.91 7.64 -15.01
CA PHE A 58 -9.17 7.02 -14.64
C PHE A 58 -10.02 6.74 -15.89
N PHE A 59 -10.20 7.73 -16.77
CA PHE A 59 -11.00 7.55 -17.98
C PHE A 59 -10.38 6.57 -18.97
N VAL A 60 -9.05 6.50 -19.09
CA VAL A 60 -8.38 5.48 -19.90
C VAL A 60 -8.72 4.08 -19.38
N LEU A 61 -8.62 3.86 -18.07
CA LEU A 61 -8.96 2.55 -17.47
C LEU A 61 -10.45 2.22 -17.56
N ASP A 62 -11.32 3.23 -17.46
CA ASP A 62 -12.77 3.08 -17.62
C ASP A 62 -13.12 2.59 -19.04
N GLU A 63 -12.55 3.21 -20.07
CA GLU A 63 -12.75 2.79 -21.45
C GLU A 63 -12.15 1.41 -21.73
N GLU A 64 -10.92 1.13 -21.28
CA GLU A 64 -10.30 -0.19 -21.41
C GLU A 64 -11.15 -1.30 -20.76
N ALA A 65 -11.74 -1.02 -19.59
CA ALA A 65 -12.61 -1.98 -18.91
C ALA A 65 -13.91 -2.24 -19.72
N LYS A 66 -14.52 -1.20 -20.26
CA LYS A 66 -15.71 -1.32 -21.10
C LYS A 66 -15.42 -2.10 -22.39
N GLU A 67 -14.31 -1.79 -23.06
CA GLU A 67 -13.90 -2.49 -24.28
C GLU A 67 -13.64 -3.99 -24.05
N ASN A 68 -12.98 -4.34 -22.94
CA ASN A 68 -12.59 -5.73 -22.67
C ASN A 68 -13.69 -6.58 -22.01
N LEU A 69 -14.56 -5.97 -21.19
CA LEU A 69 -15.51 -6.68 -20.32
C LEU A 69 -16.96 -6.27 -20.54
N GLY A 70 -17.22 -5.28 -21.42
CA GLY A 70 -18.55 -4.74 -21.74
C GLY A 70 -18.89 -3.47 -20.95
N GLU A 71 -19.88 -2.73 -21.44
CA GLU A 71 -20.28 -1.40 -20.93
C GLU A 71 -20.53 -1.34 -19.42
N SER A 72 -21.05 -2.42 -18.82
CA SER A 72 -21.32 -2.51 -17.39
C SER A 72 -20.06 -2.65 -16.51
N ALA A 73 -18.91 -2.91 -17.10
CA ALA A 73 -17.65 -3.09 -16.40
C ALA A 73 -16.86 -1.79 -16.20
N GLY A 74 -17.33 -0.67 -16.73
CA GLY A 74 -16.69 0.64 -16.54
C GLY A 74 -16.57 1.03 -15.07
N TYR A 75 -15.49 1.72 -14.75
CA TYR A 75 -15.22 2.16 -13.38
C TYR A 75 -16.07 3.37 -12.95
N ASN A 76 -16.64 4.13 -13.91
CA ASN A 76 -17.50 5.28 -13.63
C ASN A 76 -18.93 4.88 -13.24
N ALA A 77 -19.05 4.03 -12.21
CA ALA A 77 -20.33 3.54 -11.72
C ALA A 77 -21.31 4.65 -11.29
N PHE A 78 -20.79 5.82 -10.91
CA PHE A 78 -21.59 6.99 -10.50
C PHE A 78 -21.98 7.90 -11.66
N GLN A 79 -21.57 7.59 -12.89
CA GLN A 79 -21.83 8.36 -14.11
C GLN A 79 -21.47 9.86 -13.97
N LYS A 80 -20.43 10.16 -13.22
CA LYS A 80 -19.96 11.54 -13.00
C LYS A 80 -19.25 12.05 -14.24
N SER A 81 -19.45 13.33 -14.50
CA SER A 81 -18.68 14.04 -15.53
C SER A 81 -17.21 14.22 -15.12
N ARG A 82 -16.36 14.43 -16.11
CA ARG A 82 -14.94 14.72 -15.88
C ARG A 82 -14.71 15.86 -14.89
N THR A 83 -15.47 16.96 -15.04
CA THR A 83 -15.34 18.15 -14.19
C THR A 83 -15.73 17.87 -12.74
N GLU A 84 -16.77 17.06 -12.51
CA GLU A 84 -17.17 16.65 -11.16
C GLU A 84 -16.09 15.82 -10.50
N ILE A 85 -15.54 14.83 -11.20
CA ILE A 85 -14.47 13.97 -10.70
C ILE A 85 -13.22 14.81 -10.39
N GLU A 86 -12.85 15.72 -11.29
CA GLU A 86 -11.67 16.59 -11.11
C GLU A 86 -11.81 17.49 -9.88
N THR A 87 -12.99 18.04 -9.64
CA THR A 87 -13.28 18.85 -8.45
C THR A 87 -13.14 18.03 -7.17
N GLU A 88 -13.73 16.84 -7.12
CA GLU A 88 -13.65 15.95 -5.96
C GLU A 88 -12.21 15.45 -5.69
N ILE A 89 -11.45 15.19 -6.76
CA ILE A 89 -10.02 14.83 -6.64
C ILE A 89 -9.21 16.01 -6.11
N LEU A 90 -9.50 17.25 -6.54
CA LEU A 90 -8.86 18.46 -6.00
C LEU A 90 -9.08 18.62 -4.50
N ASP A 91 -10.27 18.33 -4.01
CA ASP A 91 -10.57 18.37 -2.57
C ASP A 91 -9.72 17.35 -1.80
N ILE A 92 -9.59 16.12 -2.30
CA ILE A 92 -8.73 15.09 -1.71
C ILE A 92 -7.26 15.53 -1.74
N LEU A 93 -6.78 16.09 -2.85
CA LEU A 93 -5.41 16.60 -2.96
C LEU A 93 -5.13 17.74 -1.98
N ALA A 94 -6.09 18.64 -1.78
CA ALA A 94 -5.98 19.71 -0.79
C ALA A 94 -5.90 19.17 0.64
N GLU A 95 -6.69 18.13 0.94
CA GLU A 95 -6.63 17.44 2.22
C GLU A 95 -5.28 16.72 2.43
N ILE A 96 -4.76 16.00 1.43
CA ILE A 96 -3.44 15.37 1.46
C ILE A 96 -2.34 16.42 1.67
N LYS A 97 -2.40 17.54 0.97
CA LYS A 97 -1.45 18.64 1.12
C LYS A 97 -1.41 19.18 2.53
N LYS A 98 -2.57 19.34 3.17
CA LYS A 98 -2.71 19.79 4.55
C LYS A 98 -2.22 18.77 5.57
N LEU A 99 -2.53 17.49 5.38
CA LEU A 99 -2.22 16.42 6.31
C LEU A 99 -0.79 15.87 6.16
N GLY A 100 -0.20 15.96 4.98
CA GLY A 100 1.08 15.31 4.65
C GLY A 100 0.99 13.79 4.52
N ARG A 101 -0.23 13.26 4.39
CA ARG A 101 -0.52 11.82 4.28
C ARG A 101 -1.86 11.61 3.59
N LEU A 102 -2.18 10.39 3.22
CA LEU A 102 -3.55 10.07 2.79
C LEU A 102 -4.55 10.31 3.93
N PRO A 103 -5.77 10.80 3.63
CA PRO A 103 -6.81 11.04 4.63
C PRO A 103 -7.52 9.73 5.08
N VAL A 104 -6.86 8.62 4.94
CA VAL A 104 -7.30 7.28 5.37
C VAL A 104 -6.11 6.48 5.86
N VAL A 105 -6.37 5.49 6.71
CA VAL A 105 -5.32 4.60 7.20
C VAL A 105 -4.70 3.81 6.07
N THR A 106 -3.37 3.67 6.12
CA THR A 106 -2.58 2.98 5.09
C THR A 106 -1.76 1.89 5.74
N PHE A 107 -2.14 0.64 5.51
CA PHE A 107 -1.42 -0.53 6.00
C PHE A 107 -0.48 -1.10 4.95
N THR A 108 0.61 -1.67 5.40
CA THR A 108 1.43 -2.51 4.55
C THR A 108 1.00 -3.97 4.60
N ALA A 109 1.06 -4.64 3.46
CA ALA A 109 0.75 -6.06 3.34
C ALA A 109 1.64 -6.70 2.27
N GLY A 110 2.00 -7.96 2.51
CA GLY A 110 2.79 -8.79 1.59
C GLY A 110 4.27 -8.81 1.91
N GLY A 111 4.77 -9.99 2.23
CA GLY A 111 6.18 -10.29 2.38
C GLY A 111 6.82 -9.98 3.73
N ILE A 112 6.10 -9.43 4.70
CA ILE A 112 6.64 -9.21 6.05
C ILE A 112 6.88 -10.57 6.72
N ALA A 113 8.10 -10.82 7.18
CA ALA A 113 8.50 -12.08 7.80
C ALA A 113 9.28 -11.89 9.12
N THR A 114 9.77 -10.69 9.39
CA THR A 114 10.63 -10.41 10.55
C THR A 114 10.18 -9.14 11.28
N PRO A 115 10.57 -8.95 12.56
CA PRO A 115 10.38 -7.68 13.27
C PRO A 115 11.02 -6.49 12.55
N ALA A 116 12.18 -6.70 11.93
CA ALA A 116 12.87 -5.66 11.16
C ALA A 116 12.05 -5.22 9.93
N ASP A 117 11.39 -6.14 9.22
CA ASP A 117 10.48 -5.78 8.11
C ASP A 117 9.31 -4.94 8.62
N ALA A 118 8.74 -5.31 9.77
CA ALA A 118 7.65 -4.57 10.39
C ALA A 118 8.07 -3.14 10.74
N ALA A 119 9.17 -2.98 11.48
CA ALA A 119 9.72 -1.67 11.85
C ALA A 119 10.06 -0.82 10.62
N LEU A 120 10.65 -1.42 9.59
CA LEU A 120 10.98 -0.75 8.33
C LEU A 120 9.73 -0.16 7.68
N MET A 121 8.65 -0.91 7.58
CA MET A 121 7.41 -0.42 6.95
C MET A 121 6.75 0.68 7.76
N MET A 122 6.79 0.59 9.09
CA MET A 122 6.30 1.65 9.97
C MET A 122 7.11 2.95 9.80
N GLN A 123 8.44 2.86 9.67
CA GLN A 123 9.32 4.01 9.39
C GLN A 123 9.03 4.65 8.02
N PHE A 124 8.48 3.91 7.07
CA PHE A 124 7.99 4.44 5.81
C PHE A 124 6.61 5.12 5.91
N GLY A 125 6.12 5.37 7.13
CA GLY A 125 4.88 6.11 7.38
C GLY A 125 3.62 5.31 7.15
N MET A 126 3.70 3.98 7.25
CA MET A 126 2.52 3.14 7.29
C MET A 126 1.85 3.22 8.67
N ASP A 127 0.54 3.10 8.72
CA ASP A 127 -0.24 3.15 9.97
C ASP A 127 -0.32 1.80 10.68
N GLY A 128 0.11 0.73 10.00
CA GLY A 128 0.12 -0.62 10.52
C GLY A 128 0.54 -1.65 9.47
N ILE A 129 0.51 -2.90 9.86
CA ILE A 129 0.93 -4.02 9.03
C ILE A 129 -0.10 -5.15 9.03
N PHE A 130 -0.15 -5.89 7.92
CA PHE A 130 -0.81 -7.19 7.83
C PHE A 130 0.24 -8.27 7.62
N VAL A 131 0.29 -9.23 8.53
CA VAL A 131 1.23 -10.34 8.46
C VAL A 131 0.46 -11.66 8.56
N GLY A 132 0.80 -12.61 7.70
CA GLY A 132 0.22 -13.95 7.71
C GLY A 132 1.33 -15.01 7.67
N SER A 133 1.67 -15.48 6.48
CA SER A 133 2.64 -16.56 6.30
C SER A 133 4.01 -16.29 6.92
N GLY A 134 4.45 -15.04 7.02
CA GLY A 134 5.70 -14.67 7.68
C GLY A 134 5.74 -15.10 9.16
N ILE A 135 4.59 -15.08 9.84
CA ILE A 135 4.45 -15.60 11.20
C ILE A 135 4.24 -17.12 11.16
N PHE A 136 3.20 -17.58 10.46
CA PHE A 136 2.77 -19.00 10.54
C PHE A 136 3.76 -20.01 9.94
N LYS A 137 4.70 -19.57 9.10
CA LYS A 137 5.76 -20.40 8.51
C LYS A 137 7.14 -20.18 9.16
N SER A 138 7.21 -19.44 10.28
CA SER A 138 8.42 -19.38 11.10
C SER A 138 8.57 -20.62 11.99
N ASP A 139 9.76 -20.84 12.53
CA ASP A 139 10.00 -21.97 13.45
C ASP A 139 9.17 -21.88 14.73
N ASP A 140 8.94 -20.67 15.24
CA ASP A 140 8.12 -20.38 16.43
C ASP A 140 7.14 -19.22 16.13
N PRO A 141 5.93 -19.54 15.65
CA PRO A 141 4.93 -18.52 15.31
C PRO A 141 4.51 -17.62 16.47
N ASP A 142 4.43 -18.17 17.69
CA ASP A 142 3.98 -17.40 18.86
C ASP A 142 5.01 -16.34 19.25
N THR A 143 6.29 -16.72 19.29
CA THR A 143 7.39 -15.80 19.61
C THR A 143 7.59 -14.80 18.48
N MET A 144 7.51 -15.24 17.22
CA MET A 144 7.58 -14.35 16.06
C MET A 144 6.46 -13.32 16.05
N ALA A 145 5.21 -13.74 16.33
CA ALA A 145 4.06 -12.83 16.38
C ALA A 145 4.25 -11.72 17.43
N LYS A 146 4.68 -12.09 18.64
CA LYS A 146 4.96 -11.11 19.72
C LYS A 146 6.04 -10.12 19.30
N ALA A 147 7.15 -10.61 18.75
CA ALA A 147 8.25 -9.77 18.30
C ALA A 147 7.84 -8.81 17.17
N VAL A 148 7.03 -9.26 16.23
CA VAL A 148 6.48 -8.42 15.14
C VAL A 148 5.54 -7.35 15.67
N VAL A 149 4.68 -7.67 16.64
CA VAL A 149 3.79 -6.69 17.30
C VAL A 149 4.60 -5.63 18.05
N GLU A 150 5.58 -6.04 18.85
CA GLU A 150 6.46 -5.12 19.58
C GLU A 150 7.25 -4.22 18.62
N ALA A 151 7.80 -4.76 17.53
CA ALA A 151 8.51 -3.99 16.52
C ALA A 151 7.59 -3.00 15.79
N THR A 152 6.32 -3.33 15.61
CA THR A 152 5.34 -2.43 15.02
C THR A 152 4.99 -1.28 15.97
N ALA A 153 4.86 -1.56 17.26
CA ALA A 153 4.53 -0.56 18.28
C ALA A 153 5.70 0.38 18.61
N HIS A 154 6.93 -0.12 18.49
CA HIS A 154 8.16 0.57 18.89
C HIS A 154 9.16 0.65 17.73
N PHE A 155 8.69 0.90 16.53
CA PHE A 155 9.48 0.88 15.28
C PHE A 155 10.60 1.96 15.25
N ASP A 156 10.50 2.99 16.07
CA ASP A 156 11.44 4.09 16.23
C ASP A 156 12.50 3.85 17.33
N ASP A 157 12.43 2.70 18.01
CA ASP A 157 13.43 2.24 18.96
C ASP A 157 14.29 1.12 18.37
N PRO A 158 15.46 1.44 17.75
CA PRO A 158 16.30 0.45 17.08
C PRO A 158 16.94 -0.54 18.06
N GLU A 159 17.16 -0.15 19.32
CA GLU A 159 17.72 -1.04 20.34
C GLU A 159 16.69 -2.11 20.74
N LEU A 160 15.45 -1.70 20.98
CA LEU A 160 14.37 -2.63 21.26
C LEU A 160 14.13 -3.57 20.08
N VAL A 161 14.00 -3.05 18.85
CA VAL A 161 13.81 -3.86 17.63
C VAL A 161 14.96 -4.86 17.46
N GLY A 162 16.20 -4.44 17.70
CA GLY A 162 17.37 -5.32 17.69
C GLY A 162 17.32 -6.43 18.77
N ASN A 163 16.85 -6.10 19.97
CA ASN A 163 16.77 -7.05 21.07
C ASN A 163 15.67 -8.09 20.87
N ILE A 164 14.46 -7.68 20.46
CA ILE A 164 13.32 -8.61 20.21
C ILE A 164 13.53 -9.46 18.95
N SER A 165 14.45 -9.11 18.09
CA SER A 165 14.83 -9.91 16.91
C SER A 165 15.76 -11.07 17.23
N LYS A 166 16.24 -11.21 18.48
CA LYS A 166 17.14 -12.30 18.90
C LYS A 166 16.37 -13.53 19.30
N GLY A 167 16.91 -14.71 18.96
CA GLY A 167 16.37 -16.00 19.44
C GLY A 167 15.02 -16.40 18.88
N LEU A 168 14.60 -15.86 17.75
CA LEU A 168 13.31 -16.15 17.12
C LEU A 168 13.30 -17.46 16.28
N GLY A 169 14.42 -18.16 16.18
CA GLY A 169 14.57 -19.27 15.22
C GLY A 169 14.65 -18.77 13.79
N ASN A 170 14.39 -19.64 12.83
CA ASN A 170 14.38 -19.24 11.43
C ASN A 170 13.07 -18.54 11.08
N ALA A 171 13.19 -17.39 10.44
CA ALA A 171 12.06 -16.73 9.81
C ALA A 171 11.60 -17.53 8.58
N MET A 172 10.40 -17.26 8.09
CA MET A 172 9.96 -17.78 6.81
C MET A 172 11.02 -17.45 5.72
N ALA A 173 11.43 -18.48 4.97
CA ALA A 173 12.35 -18.30 3.84
C ALA A 173 11.74 -17.36 2.79
N GLY A 174 12.52 -16.36 2.39
CA GLY A 174 12.12 -15.43 1.33
C GLY A 174 12.10 -16.10 -0.03
N LEU A 175 11.05 -15.85 -0.80
CA LEU A 175 10.91 -16.28 -2.20
C LEU A 175 11.03 -15.07 -3.13
N GLU A 176 11.73 -15.24 -4.23
CA GLU A 176 11.72 -14.22 -5.28
C GLU A 176 10.36 -14.20 -5.98
N GLU A 177 9.90 -13.00 -6.34
CA GLU A 177 8.63 -12.81 -7.04
C GLU A 177 8.58 -13.59 -8.37
N SER A 178 9.73 -13.78 -9.02
CA SER A 178 9.87 -14.58 -10.25
C SER A 178 9.60 -16.07 -10.05
N GLN A 179 9.69 -16.57 -8.82
CA GLN A 179 9.48 -17.98 -8.46
C GLN A 179 8.01 -18.32 -8.14
N LEU A 180 7.14 -17.30 -8.15
CA LEU A 180 5.72 -17.50 -7.88
C LEU A 180 5.00 -18.01 -9.13
N GLU A 181 4.26 -19.10 -8.99
CA GLU A 181 3.37 -19.62 -10.04
C GLU A 181 2.22 -18.66 -10.34
N THR A 182 1.72 -17.95 -9.31
CA THR A 182 0.63 -16.97 -9.43
C THR A 182 0.97 -15.72 -8.65
N LYS A 183 1.02 -14.59 -9.34
CA LYS A 183 1.28 -13.28 -8.73
C LYS A 183 -0.01 -12.58 -8.32
N MET A 184 0.02 -11.86 -7.19
CA MET A 184 -1.12 -11.01 -6.76
C MET A 184 -1.44 -9.94 -7.81
N ALA A 185 -0.43 -9.42 -8.50
CA ALA A 185 -0.59 -8.42 -9.55
C ALA A 185 -1.39 -8.94 -10.76
N SER A 186 -1.41 -10.25 -11.02
CA SER A 186 -2.16 -10.88 -12.12
C SER A 186 -3.54 -11.38 -11.71
N ARG A 187 -3.92 -11.28 -10.43
CA ARG A 187 -5.26 -11.64 -9.96
C ARG A 187 -6.21 -10.47 -10.19
N GLY A 188 -7.23 -10.68 -11.00
CA GLY A 188 -8.25 -9.67 -11.30
C GLY A 188 -8.11 -9.01 -12.67
N HIS A 189 -7.39 -9.65 -13.58
CA HIS A 189 -7.42 -9.35 -15.02
C HIS A 189 -8.25 -10.38 -15.74
#